data_89eef06dff410716265eb7dd438463b6
#
_entry.id   89eef06dff410716265eb7dd438463b6
#
_cell.length_a   1.000
_cell.length_b   1.000
_cell.length_c   1.000
_cell.angle_alpha   90.00
_cell.angle_beta   90.00
_cell.angle_gamma   90.00
#
_symmetry.space_group_name_H-M   'P 1'
#
loop_
_entity.id
_entity.type
_entity.pdbx_description
1 polymer ?
#
loop_
_entity_poly.entity_id
_entity_poly.type
_entity_poly.pdbx_seq_one_letter_code
_entity_poly.pdbx_strand_id
1 'polypeptide(L)'
;MKYTRNAVYTRVVNAIHDSFPSAYCTSRYVAKPSSFPACYIHEIDRSRPIENIQLDFQDVQWESVFEIRVVSTKANTAATEAYNIMEVARNTMSEMYYREFSETNIDGGDKFTIVGRFRRVIGGGDDMPPTISA
;
A
#
# COMPACT_ATOMS: atom_id res chain seq x y z
N MET A 1 -2.36 -18.24 0.76
CA MET A 1 -3.22 -17.21 0.15
C MET A 1 -2.48 -16.55 -0.99
N LYS A 2 -3.13 -16.41 -2.11
CA LYS A 2 -2.50 -15.80 -3.28
C LYS A 2 -2.47 -14.29 -3.17
N TYR A 3 -1.57 -13.67 -3.94
CA TYR A 3 -1.44 -12.21 -3.99
C TYR A 3 -2.56 -11.60 -4.84
N THR A 4 -3.76 -11.61 -4.32
CA THR A 4 -4.85 -10.90 -4.95
C THR A 4 -4.83 -9.43 -4.51
N ARG A 5 -5.46 -8.58 -5.31
CA ARG A 5 -5.57 -7.16 -4.98
C ARG A 5 -6.20 -6.97 -3.60
N ASN A 6 -7.29 -7.68 -3.34
CA ASN A 6 -8.00 -7.59 -2.07
C ASN A 6 -7.19 -8.14 -0.90
N ALA A 7 -6.44 -9.21 -1.11
CA ALA A 7 -5.65 -9.81 -0.03
C ALA A 7 -4.56 -8.85 0.45
N VAL A 8 -3.88 -8.21 -0.49
CA VAL A 8 -2.85 -7.22 -0.15
C VAL A 8 -3.48 -6.00 0.53
N TYR A 9 -4.56 -5.47 -0.04
CA TYR A 9 -5.31 -4.35 0.54
C TYR A 9 -5.73 -4.65 1.98
N THR A 10 -6.36 -5.80 2.20
CA THR A 10 -6.86 -6.16 3.52
C THR A 10 -5.75 -6.26 4.55
N ARG A 11 -4.61 -6.82 4.17
CA ARG A 11 -3.47 -6.94 5.09
C ARG A 11 -2.94 -5.57 5.51
N VAL A 12 -2.82 -4.65 4.56
CA VAL A 12 -2.35 -3.29 4.86
C VAL A 12 -3.35 -2.55 5.74
N VAL A 13 -4.64 -2.64 5.42
CA VAL A 13 -5.69 -1.99 6.22
C VAL A 13 -5.68 -2.51 7.65
N ASN A 14 -5.59 -3.83 7.82
CA ASN A 14 -5.57 -4.42 9.16
C ASN A 14 -4.36 -3.94 9.96
N ALA A 15 -3.20 -3.88 9.33
CA ALA A 15 -1.99 -3.40 10.00
C ALA A 15 -2.12 -1.94 10.42
N ILE A 16 -2.68 -1.09 9.55
CA ILE A 16 -2.91 0.32 9.88
C ILE A 16 -3.91 0.44 11.03
N HIS A 17 -5.01 -0.31 11.00
CA HIS A 17 -6.02 -0.23 12.05
C HIS A 17 -5.54 -0.76 13.39
N ASP A 18 -4.59 -1.69 13.42
CA ASP A 18 -4.01 -2.17 14.67
C ASP A 18 -3.30 -1.06 15.42
N SER A 19 -2.66 -0.14 14.72
CA SER A 19 -1.92 0.98 15.32
C SER A 19 -2.71 2.29 15.30
N PHE A 20 -3.57 2.46 14.30
CA PHE A 20 -4.36 3.67 14.10
C PHE A 20 -5.81 3.31 13.83
N PRO A 21 -6.58 2.91 14.88
CA PRO A 21 -7.95 2.41 14.69
C PRO A 21 -8.91 3.41 14.07
N SER A 22 -8.63 4.70 14.23
CA SER A 22 -9.50 5.76 13.69
C SER A 22 -9.17 6.16 12.25
N ALA A 23 -8.13 5.58 11.65
CA ALA A 23 -7.75 5.89 10.28
C ALA A 23 -8.85 5.45 9.30
N TYR A 24 -9.19 6.33 8.37
CA TYR A 24 -10.15 6.02 7.31
C TYR A 24 -9.37 5.39 6.14
N CYS A 25 -9.65 4.12 5.85
CA CYS A 25 -8.94 3.39 4.80
C CYS A 25 -9.90 3.02 3.67
N THR A 26 -9.46 3.24 2.44
CA THR A 26 -10.24 2.90 1.26
C THR A 26 -9.32 2.53 0.10
N SER A 27 -9.86 1.81 -0.87
CA SER A 27 -9.14 1.45 -2.10
C SER A 27 -9.38 2.45 -3.22
N ARG A 28 -10.28 3.41 -3.03
CA ARG A 28 -10.60 4.41 -4.06
C ARG A 28 -10.41 5.80 -3.48
N TYR A 29 -9.89 6.69 -4.31
CA TYR A 29 -9.73 8.08 -3.91
C TYR A 29 -11.08 8.73 -3.65
N VAL A 30 -11.18 9.43 -2.51
CA VAL A 30 -12.36 10.19 -2.12
C VAL A 30 -11.91 11.63 -1.87
N ALA A 31 -12.44 12.58 -2.62
CA ALA A 31 -12.03 13.98 -2.50
C ALA A 31 -12.33 14.57 -1.11
N LYS A 32 -13.43 14.12 -0.49
CA LYS A 32 -13.82 14.55 0.86
C LYS A 32 -14.05 13.30 1.71
N PRO A 33 -13.01 12.72 2.29
CA PRO A 33 -13.18 11.57 3.16
C PRO A 33 -13.98 11.94 4.40
N SER A 34 -14.65 10.95 4.97
CA SER A 34 -15.50 11.18 6.15
C SER A 34 -14.68 11.55 7.40
N SER A 35 -13.41 11.19 7.43
CA SER A 35 -12.53 11.50 8.56
C SER A 35 -11.07 11.49 8.12
N PHE A 36 -10.21 12.07 8.96
CA PHE A 36 -8.76 12.03 8.80
C PHE A 36 -8.14 11.41 10.05
N PRO A 37 -6.98 10.76 9.94
CA PRO A 37 -6.19 10.57 8.72
C PRO A 37 -6.90 9.64 7.73
N ALA A 38 -6.68 9.89 6.44
CA ALA A 38 -7.27 9.10 5.36
C ALA A 38 -6.16 8.36 4.62
N CYS A 39 -6.38 7.08 4.35
CA CYS A 39 -5.41 6.23 3.68
C CYS A 39 -6.04 5.64 2.44
N TYR A 40 -5.36 5.78 1.32
CA TYR A 40 -5.81 5.23 0.04
C TYR A 40 -4.80 4.17 -0.38
N ILE A 41 -5.25 2.92 -0.46
CA ILE A 41 -4.40 1.77 -0.76
C ILE A 41 -4.98 1.09 -1.98
N HIS A 42 -4.28 1.14 -3.11
CA HIS A 42 -4.77 0.51 -4.33
C HIS A 42 -3.65 0.05 -5.25
N GLU A 43 -3.95 -0.99 -6.03
CA GLU A 43 -3.05 -1.46 -7.05
C GLU A 43 -3.22 -0.59 -8.29
N ILE A 44 -2.17 0.13 -8.66
CA ILE A 44 -2.23 1.06 -9.81
C ILE A 44 -1.84 0.38 -11.11
N ASP A 45 -1.15 -0.76 -11.04
CA ASP A 45 -0.76 -1.49 -12.23
C ASP A 45 -0.56 -2.96 -11.89
N ARG A 46 -0.97 -3.82 -12.82
CA ARG A 46 -0.66 -5.26 -12.78
C ARG A 46 -0.42 -5.70 -14.21
N SER A 47 0.84 -5.90 -14.55
CA SER A 47 1.24 -6.19 -15.91
C SER A 47 2.20 -7.37 -15.96
N ARG A 48 2.31 -8.00 -17.12
CA ARG A 48 3.27 -9.08 -17.36
C ARG A 48 4.54 -8.45 -17.93
N PRO A 49 5.71 -8.72 -17.34
CA PRO A 49 6.97 -8.30 -17.94
C PRO A 49 7.10 -8.86 -19.36
N ILE A 50 7.59 -8.04 -20.28
CA ILE A 50 7.71 -8.42 -21.69
C ILE A 50 8.55 -9.68 -21.87
N GLU A 51 9.62 -9.81 -21.12
CA GLU A 51 10.52 -10.96 -21.17
C GLU A 51 9.87 -12.27 -20.75
N ASN A 52 8.71 -12.22 -20.11
CA ASN A 52 8.00 -13.41 -19.62
C ASN A 52 6.80 -13.79 -20.50
N ILE A 53 6.55 -13.08 -21.60
CA ILE A 53 5.38 -13.33 -22.45
C ILE A 53 5.38 -14.72 -23.06
N GLN A 54 6.56 -15.28 -23.30
CA GLN A 54 6.71 -16.59 -23.96
C GLN A 54 6.79 -17.76 -22.99
N LEU A 55 6.67 -17.51 -21.68
CA LEU A 55 6.72 -18.58 -20.69
C LEU A 55 5.40 -19.35 -20.66
N ASP A 56 5.48 -20.61 -20.22
CA ASP A 56 4.30 -21.45 -20.00
C ASP A 56 3.40 -20.86 -18.91
N PHE A 57 2.13 -21.29 -18.88
CA PHE A 57 1.16 -20.82 -17.89
C PHE A 57 1.64 -20.95 -16.45
N GLN A 58 2.42 -22.00 -16.16
CA GLN A 58 2.90 -22.25 -14.81
C GLN A 58 3.99 -21.28 -14.39
N ASP A 59 4.66 -20.66 -15.36
CA ASP A 59 5.76 -19.73 -15.13
C ASP A 59 5.34 -18.29 -15.35
N VAL A 60 4.04 -18.02 -15.47
CA VAL A 60 3.54 -16.66 -15.66
C VAL A 60 3.86 -15.82 -14.45
N GLN A 61 4.50 -14.67 -14.71
CA GLN A 61 4.81 -13.68 -13.69
C GLN A 61 4.08 -12.40 -13.97
N TRP A 62 3.71 -11.70 -12.90
CA TRP A 62 3.02 -10.42 -12.96
C TRP A 62 3.82 -9.41 -12.15
N GLU A 63 3.94 -8.20 -12.65
CA GLU A 63 4.45 -7.09 -11.86
C GLU A 63 3.25 -6.35 -11.27
N SER A 64 3.19 -6.32 -9.95
CA SER A 64 2.14 -5.64 -9.21
C SER A 64 2.72 -4.35 -8.64
N VAL A 65 2.04 -3.23 -8.88
CA VAL A 65 2.43 -1.93 -8.34
C VAL A 65 1.28 -1.39 -7.50
N PHE A 66 1.55 -1.13 -6.23
CA PHE A 66 0.60 -0.52 -5.31
C PHE A 66 1.00 0.91 -5.01
N GLU A 67 0.00 1.77 -4.89
CA GLU A 67 0.18 3.12 -4.37
C GLU A 67 -0.56 3.24 -3.05
N ILE A 68 0.15 3.74 -2.04
CA ILE A 68 -0.43 4.02 -0.73
C ILE A 68 -0.28 5.51 -0.49
N ARG A 69 -1.40 6.18 -0.26
CA ARG A 69 -1.44 7.62 0.00
C ARG A 69 -2.04 7.85 1.37
N VAL A 70 -1.33 8.60 2.21
CA VAL A 70 -1.79 8.96 3.55
C VAL A 70 -1.93 10.47 3.62
N VAL A 71 -3.11 10.91 4.04
CA VAL A 71 -3.43 12.35 4.19
C VAL A 71 -3.77 12.61 5.65
N SER A 72 -3.08 13.54 6.27
CA SER A 72 -3.36 13.97 7.64
C SER A 72 -3.62 15.47 7.68
N THR A 73 -4.57 15.86 8.53
CA THR A 73 -4.92 17.28 8.75
C THR A 73 -4.67 17.71 10.17
N LYS A 74 -4.04 16.88 10.99
CA LYS A 74 -3.83 17.17 12.41
C LYS A 74 -2.89 18.36 12.56
N ALA A 75 -3.37 19.42 13.20
CA ALA A 75 -2.62 20.65 13.37
C ALA A 75 -1.26 20.38 14.06
N ASN A 76 -0.18 20.96 13.52
CA ASN A 76 1.19 20.88 14.02
C ASN A 76 1.83 19.49 14.01
N THR A 77 1.06 18.43 13.80
CA THR A 77 1.58 17.04 13.80
C THR A 77 1.15 16.24 12.58
N ALA A 78 0.61 16.92 11.55
CA ALA A 78 0.12 16.23 10.36
C ALA A 78 1.23 15.41 9.67
N ALA A 79 2.41 16.00 9.52
CA ALA A 79 3.52 15.30 8.90
C ALA A 79 3.94 14.08 9.72
N THR A 80 4.07 14.23 11.03
CA THR A 80 4.46 13.14 11.92
C THR A 80 3.44 11.99 11.86
N GLU A 81 2.16 12.33 11.95
CA GLU A 81 1.10 11.32 11.86
C GLU A 81 1.14 10.58 10.53
N ALA A 82 1.26 11.32 9.41
CA ALA A 82 1.30 10.72 8.08
C ALA A 82 2.52 9.80 7.92
N TYR A 83 3.69 10.22 8.38
CA TYR A 83 4.89 9.40 8.32
C TYR A 83 4.76 8.14 9.17
N ASN A 84 4.17 8.23 10.36
CA ASN A 84 4.00 7.08 11.24
C ASN A 84 3.06 6.05 10.62
N ILE A 85 1.98 6.48 9.99
CA ILE A 85 1.06 5.59 9.30
C ILE A 85 1.74 4.96 8.09
N MET A 86 2.46 5.75 7.30
CA MET A 86 3.18 5.23 6.13
C MET A 86 4.24 4.21 6.55
N GLU A 87 4.86 4.40 7.70
CA GLU A 87 5.86 3.43 8.20
C GLU A 87 5.22 2.07 8.47
N VAL A 88 4.02 2.04 9.06
CA VAL A 88 3.27 0.80 9.26
C VAL A 88 2.95 0.14 7.91
N ALA A 89 2.47 0.93 6.96
CA ALA A 89 2.15 0.43 5.62
C ALA A 89 3.39 -0.09 4.91
N ARG A 90 4.50 0.64 5.01
CA ARG A 90 5.78 0.25 4.40
C ARG A 90 6.28 -1.07 4.94
N ASN A 91 6.24 -1.24 6.26
CA ASN A 91 6.67 -2.48 6.89
C ASN A 91 5.80 -3.65 6.46
N THR A 92 4.49 -3.44 6.36
CA THR A 92 3.56 -4.48 5.91
C THR A 92 3.80 -4.87 4.46
N MET A 93 4.03 -3.89 3.58
CA MET A 93 4.36 -4.17 2.19
C MET A 93 5.70 -4.93 2.09
N SER A 94 6.68 -4.56 2.90
CA SER A 94 7.96 -5.25 2.95
C SER A 94 7.81 -6.70 3.39
N GLU A 95 6.93 -6.98 4.35
CA GLU A 95 6.64 -8.36 4.79
C GLU A 95 6.06 -9.20 3.67
N MET A 96 5.37 -8.59 2.72
CA MET A 96 4.83 -9.25 1.53
C MET A 96 5.81 -9.19 0.36
N TYR A 97 7.06 -8.80 0.61
CA TYR A 97 8.15 -8.71 -0.37
C TYR A 97 7.92 -7.66 -1.46
N TYR A 98 7.07 -6.68 -1.21
CA TYR A 98 7.00 -5.49 -2.05
C TYR A 98 8.16 -4.56 -1.72
N ARG A 99 8.69 -3.91 -2.73
CA ARG A 99 9.80 -2.97 -2.58
C ARG A 99 9.33 -1.57 -2.91
N GLU A 100 9.56 -0.63 -1.99
CA GLU A 100 9.27 0.77 -2.23
C GLU A 100 10.26 1.34 -3.25
N PHE A 101 9.75 2.03 -4.26
CA PHE A 101 10.60 2.63 -5.27
C PHE A 101 10.35 4.14 -5.43
N SER A 102 9.36 4.68 -4.74
CA SER A 102 9.05 6.11 -4.81
C SER A 102 8.34 6.56 -3.55
N GLU A 103 8.73 7.73 -3.05
CA GLU A 103 8.04 8.39 -1.95
C GLU A 103 7.96 9.88 -2.29
N THR A 104 6.75 10.43 -2.26
CA THR A 104 6.50 11.83 -2.55
C THR A 104 5.74 12.46 -1.40
N ASN A 105 6.21 13.62 -0.95
CA ASN A 105 5.58 14.38 0.13
C ASN A 105 4.97 15.64 -0.44
N ILE A 106 3.73 15.93 -0.05
CA ILE A 106 3.01 17.12 -0.50
C ILE A 106 2.51 17.85 0.75
N ASP A 107 3.07 19.04 1.00
CA ASP A 107 2.64 19.88 2.11
C ASP A 107 1.69 20.94 1.57
N GLY A 108 0.40 20.77 1.84
CA GLY A 108 -0.63 21.70 1.40
C GLY A 108 -1.02 22.73 2.45
N GLY A 109 -0.24 22.87 3.52
CA GLY A 109 -0.53 23.79 4.60
C GLY A 109 -1.45 23.17 5.65
N ASP A 110 -2.72 23.04 5.34
CA ASP A 110 -3.72 22.44 6.23
C ASP A 110 -3.78 20.91 6.10
N LYS A 111 -3.16 20.36 5.06
CA LYS A 111 -3.10 18.93 4.82
C LYS A 111 -1.68 18.52 4.45
N PHE A 112 -1.23 17.43 5.02
CA PHE A 112 0.04 16.81 4.63
C PHE A 112 -0.25 15.46 4.00
N THR A 113 0.29 15.24 2.81
CA THR A 113 0.10 14.00 2.06
C THR A 113 1.45 13.34 1.80
N ILE A 114 1.53 12.04 2.05
CA ILE A 114 2.67 11.23 1.67
C ILE A 114 2.17 10.13 0.75
N VAL A 115 2.87 9.93 -0.38
CA VAL A 115 2.52 8.92 -1.39
C VAL A 115 3.70 7.98 -1.52
N GLY A 116 3.48 6.71 -1.19
CA GLY A 116 4.47 5.65 -1.38
C GLY A 116 4.03 4.73 -2.50
N ARG A 117 4.97 4.31 -3.35
CA ARG A 117 4.73 3.35 -4.41
C ARG A 117 5.62 2.15 -4.23
N PHE A 118 5.02 0.98 -4.34
CA PHE A 118 5.63 -0.30 -4.04
C PHE A 118 5.40 -1.26 -5.19
N ARG A 119 6.41 -2.05 -5.53
CA ARG A 119 6.27 -3.04 -6.59
C ARG A 119 6.84 -4.37 -6.20
N ARG A 120 6.28 -5.40 -6.82
CA ARG A 120 6.73 -6.78 -6.66
C ARG A 120 6.41 -7.56 -7.92
N VAL A 121 7.29 -8.50 -8.26
CA VAL A 121 7.00 -9.51 -9.27
C VAL A 121 6.40 -10.72 -8.55
N ILE A 122 5.21 -11.14 -8.99
CA ILE A 122 4.47 -12.25 -8.41
C ILE A 122 4.52 -13.41 -9.38
N GLY A 123 5.07 -14.55 -8.95
CA GLY A 123 5.00 -15.79 -9.71
C GLY A 123 3.69 -16.52 -9.50
N GLY A 124 3.32 -17.38 -10.45
CA GLY A 124 2.05 -18.12 -10.38
C GLY A 124 1.92 -19.04 -9.19
N GLY A 125 3.05 -19.49 -8.61
CA GLY A 125 3.05 -20.33 -7.42
C GLY A 125 3.24 -19.59 -6.11
N ASP A 126 3.36 -18.26 -6.14
CA ASP A 126 3.67 -17.50 -4.94
C ASP A 126 2.45 -17.39 -4.03
N ASP A 127 2.67 -17.62 -2.75
CA ASP A 127 1.68 -17.36 -1.72
C ASP A 127 2.15 -16.23 -0.82
N MET A 128 1.20 -15.46 -0.30
CA MET A 128 1.51 -14.44 0.68
C MET A 128 2.05 -15.08 1.94
N PRO A 129 3.14 -14.54 2.53
CA PRO A 129 3.65 -15.05 3.79
C PRO A 129 2.62 -14.87 4.91
N PRO A 130 2.68 -15.66 5.97
CA PRO A 130 1.79 -15.46 7.12
C PRO A 130 2.04 -14.08 7.74
N THR A 131 0.99 -13.53 8.38
CA THR A 131 1.11 -12.27 9.10
C THR A 131 2.05 -12.44 10.28
N ILE A 132 3.01 -11.52 10.41
CA ILE A 132 3.91 -11.51 11.55
C ILE A 132 3.18 -10.89 12.72
N SER A 133 2.94 -11.69 13.76
CA SER A 133 2.29 -11.19 14.98
C SER A 133 3.31 -10.45 15.82
N ALA A 134 2.97 -9.24 16.22
CA ALA A 134 3.77 -8.47 17.15
C ALA A 134 3.62 -8.99 18.57
#